data_90731af03fbc42e58087cb7c5e08c688
#
_entry.id   90731af03fbc42e58087cb7c5e08c688
#
_cell.length_a   1.000
_cell.length_b   1.000
_cell.length_c   1.000
_cell.angle_alpha   90.00
_cell.angle_beta   90.00
_cell.angle_gamma   90.00
#
_symmetry.space_group_name_H-M   'P 1'
#
loop_
_entity.id
_entity.type
_entity.pdbx_description
1 polymer ?
#
loop_
_entity_poly.entity_id
_entity_poly.type
_entity_poly.pdbx_seq_one_letter_code
_entity_poly.pdbx_strand_id
1 'polypeptide(L)'
;MPRRAVEQVNMAMILAGGVGTRMGAEVPKQFIRVLGKPIIIWTLEILERNELIDAVEVVLVGGWEDELKAIVNEYGLRKVKWVAEGGPTFTLSVYNGLKYLKGKLTSEDIVMIHMSVAPFVTDDIIEDAIRVCKEKGNSISENPCLLCMGSHDNDEYSTKSVLRETITGLNTPQTFRFGELLNDYEIADAGGYLEDLEPHTTSLLYHHGKRLYFSKGSQLNVKITNKDDLDLFEAYCLMRQRRGEPAC
;
A
#
# COMPACT_ATOMS: atom_id res chain seq x y z
N MET A 1 18.15 26.06 25.19
CA MET A 1 17.42 24.85 25.55
C MET A 1 17.56 23.88 24.39
N PRO A 2 18.00 22.63 24.59
CA PRO A 2 18.02 21.67 23.51
C PRO A 2 16.57 21.42 23.05
N ARG A 3 16.32 21.53 21.73
CA ARG A 3 15.04 21.10 21.15
C ARG A 3 14.85 19.64 21.55
N ARG A 4 13.69 19.29 22.15
CA ARG A 4 13.28 17.89 22.26
C ARG A 4 13.46 17.29 20.85
N ALA A 5 14.15 16.15 20.78
CA ALA A 5 14.17 15.37 19.53
C ALA A 5 12.71 15.18 19.13
N VAL A 6 12.33 15.68 17.98
CA VAL A 6 10.99 15.41 17.41
C VAL A 6 10.98 13.93 17.18
N GLU A 7 10.11 13.22 17.86
CA GLU A 7 9.96 11.77 17.70
C GLU A 7 9.53 11.51 16.24
N GLN A 8 10.25 10.63 15.55
CA GLN A 8 9.99 10.29 14.16
C GLN A 8 8.61 9.66 14.03
N VAL A 9 7.77 10.22 13.16
CA VAL A 9 6.41 9.71 12.88
C VAL A 9 6.49 8.60 11.83
N ASN A 10 5.82 7.48 12.09
CA ASN A 10 5.58 6.44 11.10
C ASN A 10 4.13 6.55 10.60
N MET A 11 3.94 7.04 9.39
CA MET A 11 2.64 7.28 8.80
C MET A 11 2.33 6.23 7.73
N ALA A 12 1.11 5.68 7.73
CA ALA A 12 0.63 4.82 6.68
C ALA A 12 -0.20 5.61 5.65
N MET A 13 0.22 5.58 4.39
CA MET A 13 -0.54 6.09 3.24
C MET A 13 -1.31 4.93 2.59
N ILE A 14 -2.63 4.96 2.70
CA ILE A 14 -3.52 3.90 2.22
C ILE A 14 -4.16 4.31 0.90
N LEU A 15 -3.78 3.60 -0.17
CA LEU A 15 -4.25 3.91 -1.51
C LEU A 15 -5.64 3.27 -1.75
N ALA A 16 -6.62 4.12 -1.91
CA ALA A 16 -8.04 3.80 -2.13
C ALA A 16 -8.62 4.56 -3.35
N GLY A 17 -7.76 4.94 -4.33
CA GLY A 17 -8.16 5.70 -5.53
C GLY A 17 -8.79 4.86 -6.65
N GLY A 18 -8.79 3.53 -6.54
CA GLY A 18 -9.30 2.66 -7.60
C GLY A 18 -10.83 2.54 -7.62
N VAL A 19 -11.44 2.70 -8.78
CA VAL A 19 -12.91 2.56 -8.98
C VAL A 19 -13.40 1.12 -9.08
N GLY A 20 -12.51 0.13 -9.22
CA GLY A 20 -12.87 -1.30 -9.16
C GLY A 20 -13.64 -1.85 -10.36
N THR A 21 -13.46 -1.32 -11.56
CA THR A 21 -14.20 -1.69 -12.79
C THR A 21 -14.23 -3.20 -13.08
N ARG A 22 -13.16 -3.94 -12.72
CA ARG A 22 -13.05 -5.39 -12.91
C ARG A 22 -13.99 -6.22 -12.01
N MET A 23 -14.57 -5.62 -10.96
CA MET A 23 -15.47 -6.31 -10.04
C MET A 23 -16.94 -6.16 -10.42
N GLY A 24 -17.28 -5.29 -11.40
CA GLY A 24 -18.66 -5.06 -11.85
C GLY A 24 -19.60 -4.53 -10.75
N ALA A 25 -19.07 -4.01 -9.64
CA ALA A 25 -19.87 -3.51 -8.55
C ALA A 25 -20.27 -2.05 -8.77
N GLU A 26 -21.43 -1.66 -8.22
CA GLU A 26 -21.93 -0.28 -8.26
C GLU A 26 -21.15 0.68 -7.36
N VAL A 27 -20.35 0.14 -6.43
CA VAL A 27 -19.51 0.89 -5.49
C VAL A 27 -18.03 0.61 -5.74
N PRO A 28 -17.11 1.54 -5.43
CA PRO A 28 -15.68 1.27 -5.47
C PRO A 28 -15.32 0.08 -4.60
N LYS A 29 -14.42 -0.78 -5.10
CA LYS A 29 -14.13 -2.10 -4.50
C LYS A 29 -13.72 -2.05 -3.02
N GLN A 30 -13.09 -0.98 -2.56
CA GLN A 30 -12.70 -0.79 -1.17
C GLN A 30 -13.90 -0.68 -0.21
N PHE A 31 -15.07 -0.33 -0.71
CA PHE A 31 -16.33 -0.25 0.04
C PHE A 31 -17.20 -1.51 -0.08
N ILE A 32 -16.82 -2.49 -0.91
CA ILE A 32 -17.50 -3.80 -0.94
C ILE A 32 -17.37 -4.44 0.44
N ARG A 33 -18.47 -5.03 0.92
CA ARG A 33 -18.53 -5.64 2.24
C ARG A 33 -18.23 -7.14 2.18
N VAL A 34 -17.31 -7.57 3.05
CA VAL A 34 -17.03 -8.97 3.34
C VAL A 34 -17.41 -9.24 4.79
N LEU A 35 -18.27 -10.21 5.03
CA LEU A 35 -18.84 -10.49 6.36
C LEU A 35 -19.43 -9.24 7.03
N GLY A 36 -20.11 -8.40 6.24
CA GLY A 36 -20.76 -7.17 6.72
C GLY A 36 -19.85 -5.96 6.89
N LYS A 37 -18.52 -6.09 6.75
CA LYS A 37 -17.54 -5.03 6.96
C LYS A 37 -16.88 -4.61 5.63
N PRO A 38 -16.78 -3.29 5.30
CA PRO A 38 -16.07 -2.83 4.10
C PRO A 38 -14.61 -3.30 4.07
N ILE A 39 -14.10 -3.67 2.88
CA ILE A 39 -12.72 -4.20 2.74
C ILE A 39 -11.69 -3.22 3.30
N ILE A 40 -11.83 -1.91 3.03
CA ILE A 40 -10.92 -0.90 3.54
C ILE A 40 -10.81 -0.92 5.08
N ILE A 41 -11.90 -1.22 5.78
CA ILE A 41 -11.92 -1.25 7.24
C ILE A 41 -11.09 -2.41 7.77
N TRP A 42 -11.11 -3.57 7.11
CA TRP A 42 -10.23 -4.68 7.48
C TRP A 42 -8.75 -4.25 7.48
N THR A 43 -8.32 -3.52 6.44
CA THR A 43 -6.95 -2.99 6.35
C THR A 43 -6.70 -1.91 7.41
N LEU A 44 -7.63 -0.97 7.59
CA LEU A 44 -7.43 0.14 8.53
C LEU A 44 -7.42 -0.32 10.00
N GLU A 45 -8.17 -1.35 10.38
CA GLU A 45 -8.15 -1.92 11.73
C GLU A 45 -6.78 -2.54 12.08
N ILE A 46 -6.08 -3.13 11.10
CA ILE A 46 -4.72 -3.63 11.31
C ILE A 46 -3.79 -2.48 11.69
N LEU A 47 -3.88 -1.37 10.96
CA LEU A 47 -3.05 -0.18 11.22
C LEU A 47 -3.45 0.54 12.52
N GLU A 48 -4.74 0.56 12.84
CA GLU A 48 -5.23 1.18 14.09
C GLU A 48 -4.65 0.48 15.32
N ARG A 49 -4.56 -0.86 15.31
CA ARG A 49 -4.03 -1.62 16.44
C ARG A 49 -2.50 -1.70 16.48
N ASN A 50 -1.80 -1.53 15.34
CA ASN A 50 -0.35 -1.64 15.29
C ASN A 50 0.33 -0.46 15.99
N GLU A 51 1.15 -0.74 17.01
CA GLU A 51 1.77 0.29 17.87
C GLU A 51 2.82 1.15 17.16
N LEU A 52 3.40 0.68 16.05
CA LEU A 52 4.40 1.41 15.29
C LEU A 52 3.80 2.44 14.31
N ILE A 53 2.51 2.38 14.03
CA ILE A 53 1.83 3.33 13.14
C ILE A 53 1.21 4.45 13.97
N ASP A 54 1.63 5.68 13.75
CA ASP A 54 1.18 6.87 14.49
C ASP A 54 -0.05 7.54 13.85
N ALA A 55 -0.12 7.52 12.53
CA ALA A 55 -1.19 8.15 11.77
C ALA A 55 -1.43 7.43 10.43
N VAL A 56 -2.62 7.63 9.88
CA VAL A 56 -3.02 7.10 8.58
C VAL A 56 -3.56 8.24 7.72
N GLU A 57 -3.10 8.31 6.48
CA GLU A 57 -3.70 9.04 5.40
C GLU A 57 -4.39 8.06 4.44
N VAL A 58 -5.61 8.38 4.02
CA VAL A 58 -6.30 7.63 2.96
C VAL A 58 -6.30 8.47 1.69
N VAL A 59 -5.68 7.96 0.63
CA VAL A 59 -5.72 8.58 -0.70
C VAL A 59 -6.89 7.97 -1.45
N LEU A 60 -7.99 8.72 -1.53
CA LEU A 60 -9.32 8.21 -1.88
C LEU A 60 -9.75 8.62 -3.29
N VAL A 61 -10.53 7.79 -3.95
CA VAL A 61 -11.28 8.19 -5.15
C VAL A 61 -12.27 9.29 -4.81
N GLY A 62 -12.33 10.35 -5.63
CA GLY A 62 -13.18 11.50 -5.38
C GLY A 62 -14.67 11.16 -5.26
N GLY A 63 -15.39 11.91 -4.42
CA GLY A 63 -16.83 11.77 -4.18
C GLY A 63 -17.23 10.73 -3.13
N TRP A 64 -16.26 10.11 -2.43
CA TRP A 64 -16.50 9.09 -1.39
C TRP A 64 -15.98 9.51 0.00
N GLU A 65 -15.64 10.77 0.18
CA GLU A 65 -15.05 11.30 1.41
C GLU A 65 -16.03 11.21 2.59
N ASP A 66 -17.29 11.55 2.37
CA ASP A 66 -18.31 11.49 3.42
C ASP A 66 -18.63 10.05 3.84
N GLU A 67 -18.70 9.12 2.88
CA GLU A 67 -18.85 7.69 3.17
C GLU A 67 -17.65 7.16 3.97
N LEU A 68 -16.42 7.46 3.54
CA LEU A 68 -15.22 7.07 4.29
C LEU A 68 -15.27 7.63 5.71
N LYS A 69 -15.61 8.90 5.88
CA LYS A 69 -15.70 9.54 7.20
C LYS A 69 -16.74 8.89 8.08
N ALA A 70 -17.91 8.57 7.52
CA ALA A 70 -18.97 7.89 8.26
C ALA A 70 -18.51 6.52 8.78
N ILE A 71 -17.93 5.68 7.91
CA ILE A 71 -17.47 4.35 8.33
C ILE A 71 -16.25 4.40 9.25
N VAL A 72 -15.30 5.33 9.06
CA VAL A 72 -14.17 5.54 9.98
C VAL A 72 -14.67 5.87 11.39
N ASN A 73 -15.69 6.72 11.50
CA ASN A 73 -16.32 7.04 12.79
C ASN A 73 -17.09 5.85 13.37
N GLU A 74 -17.85 5.12 12.55
CA GLU A 74 -18.59 3.91 12.95
C GLU A 74 -17.67 2.86 13.59
N TYR A 75 -16.49 2.65 13.00
CA TYR A 75 -15.51 1.68 13.48
C TYR A 75 -14.49 2.25 14.47
N GLY A 76 -14.60 3.53 14.85
CA GLY A 76 -13.78 4.18 15.88
C GLY A 76 -12.29 4.28 15.55
N LEU A 77 -11.95 4.40 14.27
CA LEU A 77 -10.56 4.45 13.78
C LEU A 77 -9.96 5.84 14.03
N ARG A 78 -9.09 5.96 15.02
CA ARG A 78 -8.54 7.24 15.50
C ARG A 78 -7.27 7.66 14.78
N LYS A 79 -6.53 6.71 14.19
CA LYS A 79 -5.30 6.99 13.46
C LYS A 79 -5.54 7.52 12.05
N VAL A 80 -6.73 7.39 11.48
CA VAL A 80 -7.11 8.03 10.21
C VAL A 80 -7.24 9.53 10.45
N LYS A 81 -6.17 10.27 10.10
CA LYS A 81 -6.07 11.72 10.34
C LYS A 81 -6.35 12.54 9.09
N TRP A 82 -6.05 11.99 7.93
CA TRP A 82 -6.06 12.74 6.67
C TRP A 82 -6.68 11.93 5.54
N VAL A 83 -7.33 12.66 4.65
CA VAL A 83 -7.87 12.14 3.39
C VAL A 83 -7.37 13.05 2.29
N ALA A 84 -6.70 12.48 1.30
CA ALA A 84 -6.28 13.18 0.09
C ALA A 84 -7.04 12.59 -1.11
N GLU A 85 -7.22 13.41 -2.14
CA GLU A 85 -7.82 12.95 -3.39
C GLU A 85 -6.81 12.14 -4.20
N GLY A 86 -7.24 10.97 -4.70
CA GLY A 86 -6.44 10.12 -5.58
C GLY A 86 -6.26 10.71 -6.97
N GLY A 87 -5.26 10.22 -7.68
CA GLY A 87 -5.02 10.54 -9.09
C GLY A 87 -5.53 9.41 -10.01
N PRO A 88 -5.47 9.62 -11.33
CA PRO A 88 -5.88 8.64 -12.34
C PRO A 88 -5.01 7.38 -12.36
N THR A 89 -3.79 7.45 -11.84
CA THR A 89 -2.86 6.31 -11.74
C THR A 89 -2.41 6.07 -10.31
N PHE A 90 -1.77 4.92 -10.06
CA PHE A 90 -1.14 4.63 -8.78
C PHE A 90 -0.10 5.71 -8.43
N THR A 91 0.79 6.02 -9.36
CA THR A 91 1.87 7.01 -9.20
C THR A 91 1.32 8.39 -8.85
N LEU A 92 0.31 8.86 -9.59
CA LEU A 92 -0.32 10.16 -9.33
C LEU A 92 -1.09 10.18 -8.02
N SER A 93 -1.70 9.07 -7.61
CA SER A 93 -2.34 8.94 -6.29
C SER A 93 -1.31 9.08 -5.17
N VAL A 94 -0.17 8.39 -5.27
CA VAL A 94 0.94 8.54 -4.29
C VAL A 94 1.43 9.98 -4.25
N TYR A 95 1.66 10.59 -5.42
CA TYR A 95 2.14 11.97 -5.48
C TYR A 95 1.16 12.98 -4.86
N ASN A 96 -0.14 12.81 -5.09
CA ASN A 96 -1.17 13.64 -4.47
C ASN A 96 -1.15 13.51 -2.94
N GLY A 97 -1.06 12.29 -2.41
CA GLY A 97 -0.90 12.06 -0.97
C GLY A 97 0.37 12.72 -0.43
N LEU A 98 1.52 12.55 -1.08
CA LEU A 98 2.78 13.18 -0.67
C LEU A 98 2.68 14.71 -0.66
N LYS A 99 2.06 15.31 -1.68
CA LYS A 99 1.81 16.77 -1.72
C LYS A 99 0.92 17.23 -0.56
N TYR A 100 -0.12 16.47 -0.24
CA TYR A 100 -1.03 16.78 0.86
C TYR A 100 -0.32 16.72 2.22
N LEU A 101 0.68 15.86 2.38
CA LEU A 101 1.46 15.71 3.62
C LEU A 101 2.55 16.77 3.79
N LYS A 102 2.85 17.59 2.78
CA LYS A 102 3.79 18.72 2.92
C LYS A 102 3.39 19.62 4.09
N GLY A 103 4.36 19.92 4.95
CA GLY A 103 4.15 20.74 6.15
C GLY A 103 3.46 20.02 7.32
N LYS A 104 3.02 18.77 7.13
CA LYS A 104 2.49 17.90 8.20
C LYS A 104 3.54 16.90 8.70
N LEU A 105 4.45 16.49 7.82
CA LEU A 105 5.58 15.61 8.10
C LEU A 105 6.90 16.34 7.91
N THR A 106 7.93 15.83 8.57
CA THR A 106 9.33 16.22 8.37
C THR A 106 9.99 15.30 7.35
N SER A 107 11.15 15.68 6.80
CA SER A 107 11.90 14.85 5.83
C SER A 107 12.28 13.48 6.38
N GLU A 108 12.47 13.37 7.69
CA GLU A 108 12.92 12.16 8.38
C GLU A 108 11.79 11.22 8.77
N ASP A 109 10.53 11.69 8.71
CA ASP A 109 9.37 10.85 9.00
C ASP A 109 9.23 9.73 7.96
N ILE A 110 8.59 8.65 8.35
CA ILE A 110 8.40 7.48 7.50
C ILE A 110 7.00 7.51 6.90
N VAL A 111 6.93 7.24 5.60
CA VAL A 111 5.69 6.97 4.88
C VAL A 111 5.69 5.52 4.41
N MET A 112 4.74 4.74 4.89
CA MET A 112 4.48 3.37 4.49
C MET A 112 3.28 3.34 3.53
N ILE A 113 3.51 3.08 2.25
CA ILE A 113 2.47 2.97 1.24
C ILE A 113 1.88 1.56 1.25
N HIS A 114 0.56 1.47 1.38
CA HIS A 114 -0.14 0.20 1.32
C HIS A 114 -1.49 0.33 0.59
N MET A 115 -2.07 -0.80 0.18
CA MET A 115 -3.32 -0.81 -0.57
C MET A 115 -4.52 -0.99 0.37
N SER A 116 -5.57 -0.20 0.20
CA SER A 116 -6.83 -0.33 0.97
C SER A 116 -7.52 -1.69 0.85
N VAL A 117 -7.17 -2.44 -0.18
CA VAL A 117 -7.75 -3.75 -0.51
C VAL A 117 -6.72 -4.88 -0.43
N ALA A 118 -5.73 -4.75 0.46
CA ALA A 118 -4.77 -5.81 0.78
C ALA A 118 -4.80 -6.13 2.29
N PRO A 119 -5.93 -6.68 2.80
CA PRO A 119 -6.19 -6.85 4.23
C PRO A 119 -5.48 -8.07 4.84
N PHE A 120 -4.51 -8.65 4.14
CA PHE A 120 -3.73 -9.80 4.62
C PHE A 120 -2.37 -9.39 5.20
N VAL A 121 -2.08 -8.08 5.29
CA VAL A 121 -0.85 -7.59 5.92
C VAL A 121 -0.87 -7.93 7.42
N THR A 122 0.26 -8.37 7.96
CA THR A 122 0.41 -8.75 9.36
C THR A 122 1.33 -7.77 10.10
N ASP A 123 1.24 -7.73 11.43
CA ASP A 123 2.06 -6.83 12.24
C ASP A 123 3.57 -7.04 11.99
N ASP A 124 4.02 -8.29 11.86
CA ASP A 124 5.41 -8.62 11.60
C ASP A 124 5.92 -8.15 10.21
N ILE A 125 5.04 -8.06 9.21
CA ILE A 125 5.36 -7.45 7.90
C ILE A 125 5.52 -5.93 8.05
N ILE A 126 4.63 -5.27 8.80
CA ILE A 126 4.67 -3.83 9.06
C ILE A 126 5.94 -3.47 9.84
N GLU A 127 6.20 -4.20 10.92
CA GLU A 127 7.36 -4.00 11.80
C GLU A 127 8.68 -4.13 11.02
N ASP A 128 8.81 -5.20 10.23
CA ASP A 128 10.02 -5.42 9.44
C ASP A 128 10.20 -4.35 8.34
N ALA A 129 9.11 -3.93 7.68
CA ALA A 129 9.15 -2.86 6.68
C ALA A 129 9.65 -1.53 7.29
N ILE A 130 9.16 -1.14 8.47
CA ILE A 130 9.59 0.05 9.18
C ILE A 130 11.05 -0.10 9.64
N ARG A 131 11.43 -1.26 10.20
CA ARG A 131 12.81 -1.55 10.64
C ARG A 131 13.81 -1.40 9.50
N VAL A 132 13.56 -2.07 8.36
CA VAL A 132 14.45 -2.01 7.20
C VAL A 132 14.54 -0.59 6.64
N CYS A 133 13.42 0.13 6.57
CA CYS A 133 13.42 1.53 6.13
C CYS A 133 14.25 2.42 7.06
N LYS A 134 14.16 2.27 8.38
CA LYS A 134 14.99 3.01 9.35
C LYS A 134 16.48 2.75 9.14
N GLU A 135 16.85 1.51 8.86
CA GLU A 135 18.26 1.09 8.67
C GLU A 135 18.82 1.46 7.30
N LYS A 136 18.01 1.40 6.23
CA LYS A 136 18.47 1.47 4.83
C LYS A 136 17.95 2.65 4.02
N GLY A 137 16.96 3.41 4.55
CA GLY A 137 16.30 4.55 3.88
C GLY A 137 15.02 4.18 3.15
N ASN A 138 14.87 2.93 2.71
CA ASN A 138 13.63 2.43 2.13
C ASN A 138 13.46 0.93 2.38
N SER A 139 12.24 0.42 2.17
CA SER A 139 11.96 -1.02 2.15
C SER A 139 10.78 -1.34 1.24
N ILE A 140 10.85 -2.50 0.59
CA ILE A 140 9.78 -3.03 -0.25
C ILE A 140 9.48 -4.46 0.23
N SER A 141 8.22 -4.73 0.55
CA SER A 141 7.79 -6.09 0.91
C SER A 141 8.02 -7.03 -0.28
N GLU A 142 8.76 -8.12 -0.05
CA GLU A 142 9.23 -9.01 -1.09
C GLU A 142 8.58 -10.38 -0.97
N ASN A 143 8.14 -10.94 -2.10
CA ASN A 143 7.65 -12.31 -2.20
C ASN A 143 8.51 -13.10 -3.19
N PRO A 144 9.20 -14.17 -2.75
CA PRO A 144 9.92 -15.05 -3.65
C PRO A 144 9.00 -15.59 -4.75
N CYS A 145 9.48 -15.65 -5.98
CA CYS A 145 8.74 -16.23 -7.08
C CYS A 145 8.71 -17.76 -6.95
N LEU A 146 7.56 -18.34 -6.65
CA LEU A 146 7.37 -19.78 -6.51
C LEU A 146 6.85 -20.44 -7.80
N LEU A 147 6.37 -19.66 -8.75
CA LEU A 147 5.81 -20.15 -10.01
C LEU A 147 6.91 -20.41 -11.04
N CYS A 148 6.65 -21.33 -11.98
CA CYS A 148 7.44 -21.40 -13.22
C CYS A 148 7.10 -20.18 -14.07
N MET A 149 8.14 -19.45 -14.51
CA MET A 149 7.99 -18.22 -15.26
C MET A 149 8.49 -18.39 -16.68
N GLY A 150 7.75 -17.83 -17.62
CA GLY A 150 8.12 -17.76 -19.02
C GLY A 150 8.07 -16.34 -19.56
N SER A 151 8.69 -16.09 -20.72
CA SER A 151 8.49 -14.83 -21.45
C SER A 151 7.05 -14.71 -21.92
N HIS A 152 6.52 -13.50 -22.00
CA HIS A 152 5.26 -13.20 -22.66
C HIS A 152 5.59 -12.65 -24.05
N ASP A 153 5.70 -13.56 -25.05
CA ASP A 153 6.09 -13.17 -26.40
C ASP A 153 4.89 -12.62 -27.19
N ASN A 154 3.72 -13.18 -26.94
CA ASN A 154 2.40 -12.72 -27.38
C ASN A 154 1.30 -13.45 -26.59
N ASP A 155 0.02 -13.26 -26.95
CA ASP A 155 -1.14 -13.83 -26.26
C ASP A 155 -1.29 -15.36 -26.41
N GLU A 156 -0.51 -15.99 -27.30
CA GLU A 156 -0.67 -17.41 -27.62
C GLU A 156 0.44 -18.30 -27.07
N TYR A 157 1.70 -17.80 -26.96
CA TYR A 157 2.84 -18.64 -26.59
C TYR A 157 3.98 -17.90 -25.89
N SER A 158 4.83 -18.70 -25.25
CA SER A 158 6.09 -18.31 -24.65
C SER A 158 7.22 -19.17 -25.21
N THR A 159 8.37 -18.57 -25.50
CA THR A 159 9.53 -19.27 -26.08
C THR A 159 10.72 -19.38 -25.13
N LYS A 160 10.69 -18.70 -23.97
CA LYS A 160 11.83 -18.65 -23.04
C LYS A 160 11.39 -18.90 -21.60
N SER A 161 12.13 -19.74 -20.91
CA SER A 161 12.05 -19.85 -19.47
C SER A 161 12.74 -18.65 -18.81
N VAL A 162 12.10 -18.06 -17.80
CA VAL A 162 12.70 -17.06 -16.92
C VAL A 162 13.13 -17.75 -15.62
N LEU A 163 14.40 -17.62 -15.28
CA LEU A 163 14.96 -18.22 -14.07
C LEU A 163 14.39 -17.51 -12.85
N ARG A 164 13.48 -18.18 -12.11
CA ARG A 164 12.72 -17.60 -10.99
C ARG A 164 13.61 -17.09 -9.85
N GLU A 165 14.81 -17.67 -9.68
CA GLU A 165 15.78 -17.23 -8.67
C GLU A 165 16.40 -15.84 -8.99
N THR A 166 16.19 -15.32 -10.20
CA THR A 166 16.67 -13.98 -10.60
C THR A 166 15.58 -12.91 -10.54
N ILE A 167 14.36 -13.29 -10.16
CA ILE A 167 13.22 -12.38 -10.07
C ILE A 167 12.52 -12.54 -8.72
N THR A 168 11.89 -11.47 -8.27
CA THR A 168 11.06 -11.49 -7.08
C THR A 168 9.80 -10.64 -7.27
N GLY A 169 8.73 -10.98 -6.56
CA GLY A 169 7.53 -10.17 -6.52
C GLY A 169 7.70 -9.00 -5.56
N LEU A 170 7.54 -7.78 -6.07
CA LEU A 170 7.52 -6.57 -5.25
C LEU A 170 6.08 -6.27 -4.84
N ASN A 171 5.84 -6.15 -3.54
CA ASN A 171 4.50 -5.96 -2.98
C ASN A 171 4.46 -4.72 -2.08
N THR A 172 3.34 -4.49 -1.44
CA THR A 172 3.15 -3.54 -0.35
C THR A 172 3.13 -4.28 1.00
N PRO A 173 3.55 -3.65 2.10
CA PRO A 173 3.94 -2.25 2.22
C PRO A 173 5.24 -1.89 1.50
N GLN A 174 5.29 -0.65 0.99
CA GLN A 174 6.48 0.01 0.47
C GLN A 174 6.77 1.20 1.36
N THR A 175 7.93 1.25 1.99
CA THR A 175 8.19 2.19 3.09
C THR A 175 9.41 3.04 2.78
N PHE A 176 9.31 4.34 3.02
CA PHE A 176 10.30 5.33 2.61
C PHE A 176 10.44 6.44 3.64
N ARG A 177 11.58 7.14 3.64
CA ARG A 177 11.68 8.45 4.26
C ARG A 177 10.87 9.46 3.43
N PHE A 178 10.00 10.22 4.09
CA PHE A 178 9.07 11.14 3.43
C PHE A 178 9.80 12.12 2.51
N GLY A 179 10.85 12.78 3.01
CA GLY A 179 11.57 13.79 2.23
C GLY A 179 12.26 13.24 0.99
N GLU A 180 12.84 12.03 1.09
CA GLU A 180 13.49 11.39 -0.06
C GLU A 180 12.47 11.00 -1.12
N LEU A 181 11.37 10.36 -0.72
CA LEU A 181 10.32 9.94 -1.65
C LEU A 181 9.67 11.14 -2.33
N LEU A 182 9.31 12.18 -1.56
CA LEU A 182 8.70 13.39 -2.11
C LEU A 182 9.62 14.04 -3.15
N ASN A 183 10.93 14.15 -2.86
CA ASN A 183 11.91 14.71 -3.78
C ASN A 183 12.00 13.91 -5.08
N ASP A 184 11.98 12.57 -5.03
CA ASP A 184 12.00 11.74 -6.23
C ASP A 184 10.77 12.00 -7.12
N TYR A 185 9.58 12.15 -6.52
CA TYR A 185 8.37 12.49 -7.25
C TYR A 185 8.40 13.92 -7.82
N GLU A 186 8.92 14.90 -7.09
CA GLU A 186 9.05 16.29 -7.56
C GLU A 186 10.03 16.42 -8.73
N ILE A 187 11.14 15.67 -8.72
CA ILE A 187 12.09 15.61 -9.83
C ILE A 187 11.41 15.06 -11.09
N ALA A 188 10.64 13.98 -10.96
CA ALA A 188 9.97 13.36 -12.09
C ALA A 188 8.86 14.24 -12.68
N ASP A 189 8.09 14.90 -11.82
CA ASP A 189 7.04 15.84 -12.21
C ASP A 189 7.64 17.05 -12.94
N ALA A 190 8.67 17.68 -12.37
CA ALA A 190 9.39 18.78 -12.98
C ALA A 190 10.08 18.41 -14.31
N GLY A 191 10.53 17.14 -14.42
CA GLY A 191 11.12 16.58 -15.64
C GLY A 191 10.09 16.20 -16.71
N GLY A 192 8.80 16.17 -16.37
CA GLY A 192 7.70 15.88 -17.28
C GLY A 192 7.59 14.39 -17.68
N TYR A 193 8.24 13.46 -16.94
CA TYR A 193 8.25 12.02 -17.26
C TYR A 193 7.53 11.14 -16.22
N LEU A 194 6.89 11.74 -15.22
CA LEU A 194 6.21 11.00 -14.14
C LEU A 194 5.12 10.05 -14.67
N GLU A 195 4.42 10.44 -15.74
CA GLU A 195 3.35 9.66 -16.36
C GLU A 195 3.84 8.72 -17.47
N ASP A 196 5.09 8.87 -17.91
CA ASP A 196 5.68 8.01 -18.97
C ASP A 196 6.20 6.67 -18.41
N LEU A 197 6.38 6.59 -17.08
CA LEU A 197 6.85 5.38 -16.43
C LEU A 197 5.71 4.43 -16.11
N GLU A 198 6.04 3.14 -15.99
CA GLU A 198 5.09 2.18 -15.43
C GLU A 198 4.57 2.71 -14.09
N PRO A 199 3.23 2.74 -13.85
CA PRO A 199 2.62 3.49 -12.76
C PRO A 199 2.82 2.83 -11.39
N HIS A 200 4.06 2.65 -10.97
CA HIS A 200 4.50 2.14 -9.69
C HIS A 200 5.62 2.98 -9.09
N THR A 201 5.60 3.22 -7.78
CA THR A 201 6.69 3.92 -7.07
C THR A 201 8.05 3.24 -7.31
N THR A 202 8.08 1.91 -7.33
CA THR A 202 9.31 1.14 -7.58
C THR A 202 9.90 1.43 -8.95
N SER A 203 9.08 1.58 -10.00
CA SER A 203 9.52 1.90 -11.36
C SER A 203 10.18 3.28 -11.43
N LEU A 204 9.59 4.28 -10.75
CA LEU A 204 10.17 5.61 -10.61
C LEU A 204 11.54 5.55 -9.92
N LEU A 205 11.63 4.84 -8.80
CA LEU A 205 12.88 4.76 -8.04
C LEU A 205 13.99 4.00 -8.80
N TYR A 206 13.64 2.96 -9.55
CA TYR A 206 14.59 2.30 -10.45
C TYR A 206 15.06 3.23 -11.58
N HIS A 207 14.16 4.03 -12.15
CA HIS A 207 14.52 5.06 -13.15
C HIS A 207 15.54 6.06 -12.58
N HIS A 208 15.42 6.41 -11.29
CA HIS A 208 16.39 7.25 -10.58
C HIS A 208 17.66 6.51 -10.12
N GLY A 209 17.83 5.25 -10.51
CA GLY A 209 19.00 4.44 -10.11
C GLY A 209 19.05 4.09 -8.62
N LYS A 210 17.93 4.19 -7.92
CA LYS A 210 17.85 3.86 -6.49
C LYS A 210 17.94 2.35 -6.26
N ARG A 211 18.55 1.99 -5.14
CA ARG A 211 18.54 0.61 -4.63
C ARG A 211 17.33 0.43 -3.72
N LEU A 212 16.53 -0.60 -3.97
CA LEU A 212 15.38 -0.98 -3.15
C LEU A 212 15.78 -2.15 -2.24
N TYR A 213 15.53 -2.00 -0.94
CA TYR A 213 15.87 -3.01 0.06
C TYR A 213 14.64 -3.86 0.39
N PHE A 214 14.82 -5.18 0.46
CA PHE A 214 13.73 -6.09 0.74
C PHE A 214 13.41 -6.12 2.23
N SER A 215 12.12 -6.13 2.52
CA SER A 215 11.56 -6.46 3.83
C SER A 215 10.64 -7.67 3.71
N LYS A 216 10.25 -8.23 4.84
CA LYS A 216 9.39 -9.39 4.93
C LYS A 216 8.12 -9.20 4.10
N GLY A 217 7.78 -10.21 3.30
CA GLY A 217 6.52 -10.33 2.59
C GLY A 217 5.80 -11.63 2.92
N SER A 218 4.67 -11.85 2.29
CA SER A 218 3.92 -13.09 2.40
C SER A 218 3.17 -13.38 1.10
N GLN A 219 3.15 -14.62 0.68
CA GLN A 219 2.31 -15.06 -0.46
C GLN A 219 0.81 -14.86 -0.21
N LEU A 220 0.40 -14.75 1.05
CA LEU A 220 -0.98 -14.43 1.43
C LEU A 220 -1.29 -12.94 1.36
N ASN A 221 -0.28 -12.06 1.42
CA ASN A 221 -0.49 -10.62 1.34
C ASN A 221 -0.80 -10.19 -0.09
N VAL A 222 -1.96 -10.57 -0.58
CA VAL A 222 -2.44 -10.30 -1.93
C VAL A 222 -3.44 -9.13 -1.94
N LYS A 223 -3.45 -8.43 -3.06
CA LYS A 223 -4.41 -7.37 -3.34
C LYS A 223 -5.69 -7.98 -3.89
N ILE A 224 -6.83 -7.75 -3.24
CA ILE A 224 -8.15 -8.16 -3.76
C ILE A 224 -8.42 -7.38 -5.05
N THR A 225 -8.52 -8.11 -6.16
CA THR A 225 -8.59 -7.52 -7.52
C THR A 225 -9.83 -8.01 -8.28
N ASN A 226 -10.25 -9.25 -8.06
CA ASN A 226 -11.37 -9.91 -8.71
C ASN A 226 -12.27 -10.62 -7.69
N LYS A 227 -13.29 -11.32 -8.17
CA LYS A 227 -14.25 -12.01 -7.31
C LYS A 227 -13.62 -13.21 -6.59
N ASP A 228 -12.74 -13.94 -7.23
CA ASP A 228 -12.09 -15.11 -6.61
C ASP A 228 -11.21 -14.68 -5.42
N ASP A 229 -10.54 -13.53 -5.54
CA ASP A 229 -9.77 -12.96 -4.41
C ASP A 229 -10.69 -12.60 -3.23
N LEU A 230 -11.92 -12.12 -3.53
CA LEU A 230 -12.91 -11.77 -2.52
C LEU A 230 -13.41 -13.02 -1.78
N ASP A 231 -13.75 -14.07 -2.52
CA ASP A 231 -14.19 -15.35 -1.97
C ASP A 231 -13.07 -15.99 -1.12
N LEU A 232 -11.82 -15.90 -1.57
CA LEU A 232 -10.65 -16.35 -0.81
C LEU A 232 -10.49 -15.56 0.50
N PHE A 233 -10.68 -14.24 0.46
CA PHE A 233 -10.59 -13.40 1.65
C PHE A 233 -11.69 -13.74 2.65
N GLU A 234 -12.93 -13.91 2.21
CA GLU A 234 -14.03 -14.30 3.07
C GLU A 234 -13.76 -15.66 3.75
N ALA A 235 -13.32 -16.65 2.97
CA ALA A 235 -12.95 -17.97 3.49
C ALA A 235 -11.82 -17.88 4.53
N TYR A 236 -10.82 -17.04 4.31
CA TYR A 236 -9.73 -16.78 5.24
C TYR A 236 -10.25 -16.19 6.56
N CYS A 237 -11.10 -15.16 6.49
CA CYS A 237 -11.69 -14.56 7.69
C CYS A 237 -12.51 -15.58 8.49
N LEU A 238 -13.34 -16.39 7.85
CA LEU A 238 -14.13 -17.44 8.50
C LEU A 238 -13.24 -18.51 9.16
N MET A 239 -12.15 -18.89 8.51
CA MET A 239 -11.18 -19.82 9.07
C MET A 239 -10.54 -19.27 10.36
N ARG A 240 -10.12 -18.00 10.35
CA ARG A 240 -9.52 -17.36 11.52
C ARG A 240 -10.51 -17.23 12.67
N GLN A 241 -11.75 -16.84 12.40
CA GLN A 241 -12.83 -16.80 13.41
C GLN A 241 -13.04 -18.17 14.08
N ARG A 242 -13.04 -19.25 13.30
CA ARG A 242 -13.17 -20.63 13.84
C ARG A 242 -12.01 -21.03 14.75
N ARG A 243 -10.82 -20.44 14.56
CA ARG A 243 -9.63 -20.66 15.41
C ARG A 243 -9.59 -19.74 16.63
N GLY A 244 -10.56 -18.84 16.80
CA GLY A 244 -10.55 -17.84 17.85
C GLY A 244 -9.48 -16.77 17.65
N GLU A 245 -8.95 -16.61 16.43
CA GLU A 245 -7.97 -15.61 16.05
C GLU A 245 -8.68 -14.34 15.56
N PRO A 246 -8.07 -13.14 15.67
CA PRO A 246 -8.57 -11.97 14.98
C PRO A 246 -8.73 -12.29 13.49
N ALA A 247 -9.83 -11.88 12.87
CA ALA A 247 -10.10 -12.22 11.46
C ALA A 247 -9.06 -11.64 10.50
N CYS A 248 -8.48 -10.49 10.87
CA CYS A 248 -7.29 -9.86 10.25
C CYS A 248 -6.58 -9.01 11.30
#